data_89d9b739e5c4e7d1e120c3c3d312b02d
#
_entry.id   89d9b739e5c4e7d1e120c3c3d312b02d
#
_cell.length_a   1.000
_cell.length_b   1.000
_cell.length_c   1.000
_cell.angle_alpha   90.00
_cell.angle_beta   90.00
_cell.angle_gamma   90.00
#
_symmetry.space_group_name_H-M   'P 1'
#
loop_
_entity.id
_entity.type
_entity.pdbx_description
1 polymer ?
#
loop_
_entity_poly.entity_id
_entity_poly.type
_entity_poly.pdbx_seq_one_letter_code
_entity_poly.pdbx_strand_id
1 'polypeptide(L)'
;MEHLNRYSVAEYKGVAMVVVESDHLPPDPAVVVIPLLPDYPAVKGLNPEILYDGKRLILATRLIAAVRRANVRCVGSVADQGDSINRAVDILMSGV
;
A
#
# COMPACT_ATOMS: atom_id res chain seq x y z
N MET A 1 13.96 -0.90 -14.32
CA MET A 1 12.71 -1.01 -13.54
C MET A 1 13.06 -1.05 -12.07
N GLU A 2 12.42 -0.21 -11.27
CA GLU A 2 12.69 -0.17 -9.84
C GLU A 2 12.20 -1.43 -9.14
N HIS A 3 12.94 -1.81 -8.11
CA HIS A 3 12.57 -2.95 -7.27
C HIS A 3 11.56 -2.50 -6.21
N LEU A 4 10.36 -3.07 -6.26
CA LEU A 4 9.27 -2.75 -5.33
C LEU A 4 9.01 -3.96 -4.45
N ASN A 5 9.49 -3.89 -3.21
CA ASN A 5 9.24 -4.92 -2.21
C ASN A 5 7.89 -4.69 -1.52
N ARG A 6 7.40 -5.74 -0.87
CA ARG A 6 6.24 -5.61 0.00
C ARG A 6 6.48 -4.48 1.02
N TYR A 7 5.49 -3.64 1.22
CA TYR A 7 5.51 -2.45 2.07
C TYR A 7 6.35 -1.28 1.54
N SER A 8 6.92 -1.39 0.36
CA SER A 8 7.47 -0.21 -0.31
C SER A 8 6.37 0.80 -0.55
N VAL A 9 6.73 2.08 -0.44
CA VAL A 9 5.83 3.17 -0.85
C VAL A 9 6.22 3.56 -2.26
N ALA A 10 5.28 3.43 -3.17
CA ALA A 10 5.43 3.85 -4.57
C ALA A 10 4.64 5.13 -4.79
N GLU A 11 5.08 5.96 -5.70
CA GLU A 11 4.41 7.22 -6.01
C GLU A 11 4.08 7.33 -7.48
N TYR A 12 2.89 7.82 -7.77
CA TYR A 12 2.45 8.15 -9.12
C TYR A 12 1.59 9.42 -9.06
N LYS A 13 2.01 10.45 -9.79
CA LYS A 13 1.30 11.74 -9.87
C LYS A 13 0.94 12.32 -8.50
N GLY A 14 1.89 12.26 -7.58
CA GLY A 14 1.72 12.83 -6.24
C GLY A 14 0.93 11.96 -5.26
N VAL A 15 0.48 10.78 -5.67
CA VAL A 15 -0.23 9.84 -4.79
C VAL A 15 0.72 8.76 -4.32
N ALA A 16 0.85 8.62 -2.98
CA ALA A 16 1.63 7.55 -2.37
C ALA A 16 0.76 6.29 -2.27
N MET A 17 1.37 5.14 -2.54
CA MET A 17 0.69 3.85 -2.51
C MET A 17 1.60 2.82 -1.86
N VAL A 18 1.03 1.91 -1.09
CA VAL A 18 1.79 0.83 -0.45
C VAL A 18 1.71 -0.43 -1.29
N VAL A 19 2.85 -1.02 -1.59
CA VAL A 19 2.92 -2.32 -2.26
C VAL A 19 2.51 -3.40 -1.27
N VAL A 20 1.52 -4.20 -1.63
CA VAL A 20 0.97 -5.21 -0.71
C VAL A 20 1.10 -6.65 -1.20
N GLU A 21 1.60 -6.84 -2.41
CA GLU A 21 1.81 -8.20 -2.90
C GLU A 21 3.07 -8.84 -2.32
N SER A 22 3.08 -10.17 -2.25
CA SER A 22 4.20 -10.93 -1.72
C SER A 22 5.47 -10.75 -2.55
N ASP A 23 6.63 -10.68 -1.89
CA ASP A 23 7.94 -10.64 -2.55
C ASP A 23 8.28 -11.96 -3.26
N HIS A 24 7.53 -13.02 -2.97
CA HIS A 24 7.75 -14.35 -3.57
C HIS A 24 7.06 -14.55 -4.91
N LEU A 25 6.24 -13.58 -5.34
CA LEU A 25 5.59 -13.68 -6.63
C LEU A 25 6.60 -13.49 -7.77
N PRO A 26 6.42 -14.19 -8.90
CA PRO A 26 7.27 -13.97 -10.06
C PRO A 26 7.09 -12.56 -10.61
N PRO A 27 8.11 -12.02 -11.32
CA PRO A 27 8.01 -10.69 -11.89
C PRO A 27 6.81 -10.55 -12.84
N ASP A 28 6.15 -9.40 -12.78
CA ASP A 28 5.01 -9.07 -13.62
C ASP A 28 5.05 -7.57 -13.95
N PRO A 29 4.54 -7.15 -15.10
CA PRO A 29 4.46 -5.72 -15.43
C PRO A 29 3.58 -4.93 -14.47
N ALA A 30 2.65 -5.58 -13.76
CA ALA A 30 1.79 -4.95 -12.78
C ALA A 30 2.26 -5.22 -11.36
N VAL A 31 1.87 -4.35 -10.44
CA VAL A 31 2.08 -4.52 -8.99
C VAL A 31 0.82 -4.10 -8.25
N VAL A 32 0.45 -4.87 -7.23
CA VAL A 32 -0.74 -4.59 -6.43
C VAL A 32 -0.41 -3.60 -5.32
N VAL A 33 -1.18 -2.52 -5.26
CA VAL A 33 -0.96 -1.42 -4.31
C VAL A 33 -2.27 -1.00 -3.63
N ILE A 34 -2.13 -0.30 -2.50
CA ILE A 34 -3.23 0.37 -1.80
C ILE A 34 -2.84 1.82 -1.59
N PRO A 35 -3.67 2.80 -2.00
CA PRO A 35 -3.36 4.22 -1.81
C PRO A 35 -3.31 4.63 -0.34
N LEU A 36 -2.43 5.59 -0.04
CA LEU A 36 -2.39 6.30 1.24
C LEU A 36 -2.98 7.69 1.01
N LEU A 37 -4.11 7.99 1.66
CA LEU A 37 -4.85 9.23 1.42
C LEU A 37 -5.00 10.04 2.70
N PRO A 38 -4.85 11.38 2.64
CA PRO A 38 -4.91 12.22 3.86
C PRO A 38 -6.30 12.37 4.45
N ASP A 39 -7.35 12.40 3.64
CA ASP A 39 -8.71 12.72 4.07
C ASP A 39 -9.69 11.57 3.89
N TYR A 40 -9.20 10.35 3.85
CA TYR A 40 -10.03 9.17 3.67
C TYR A 40 -10.60 8.73 5.03
N PRO A 41 -11.83 8.17 5.08
CA PRO A 41 -12.41 7.72 6.33
C PRO A 41 -11.59 6.60 6.99
N ALA A 42 -11.18 6.81 8.24
CA ALA A 42 -10.52 5.79 9.03
C ALA A 42 -11.57 4.77 9.51
N VAL A 43 -11.25 3.48 9.38
CA VAL A 43 -12.07 2.39 9.89
C VAL A 43 -11.15 1.43 10.62
N LYS A 44 -11.41 1.20 11.89
CA LYS A 44 -10.56 0.36 12.73
C LYS A 44 -10.32 -1.00 12.07
N GLY A 45 -9.06 -1.34 11.92
CA GLY A 45 -8.61 -2.58 11.29
C GLY A 45 -8.61 -2.54 9.77
N LEU A 46 -9.67 -2.07 9.14
CA LEU A 46 -9.80 -2.09 7.67
C LEU A 46 -9.07 -0.94 6.98
N ASN A 47 -9.25 0.29 7.46
CA ASN A 47 -8.57 1.47 6.93
C ASN A 47 -7.73 2.08 8.03
N PRO A 48 -6.56 1.47 8.36
CA PRO A 48 -5.72 1.97 9.44
C PRO A 48 -5.00 3.26 9.07
N GLU A 49 -4.65 4.04 10.10
CA GLU A 49 -3.77 5.18 9.95
C GLU A 49 -2.34 4.68 9.79
N ILE A 50 -1.65 5.19 8.80
CA ILE A 50 -0.25 4.86 8.51
C ILE A 50 0.57 6.14 8.58
N LEU A 51 1.65 6.11 9.34
CA LEU A 51 2.57 7.23 9.43
C LEU A 51 3.62 7.10 8.33
N TYR A 52 3.66 8.08 7.44
CA TYR A 52 4.63 8.11 6.36
C TYR A 52 5.10 9.55 6.12
N ASP A 53 6.41 9.74 6.08
CA ASP A 53 7.04 11.04 5.81
C ASP A 53 6.52 12.15 6.75
N GLY A 54 6.37 11.80 8.03
CA GLY A 54 5.87 12.73 9.05
C GLY A 54 4.38 13.03 8.98
N LYS A 55 3.65 12.36 8.08
CA LYS A 55 2.23 12.60 7.87
C LYS A 55 1.40 11.38 8.29
N ARG A 56 0.20 11.64 8.79
CA ARG A 56 -0.76 10.61 9.10
C ARG A 56 -1.69 10.44 7.92
N LEU A 57 -1.58 9.30 7.24
CA LEU A 57 -2.36 9.00 6.07
C LEU A 57 -3.23 7.77 6.35
N ILE A 58 -4.32 7.63 5.61
CA ILE A 58 -5.20 6.48 5.77
C ILE A 58 -4.96 5.50 4.64
N LEU A 59 -4.75 4.24 5.00
CA LEU A 59 -4.67 3.16 4.02
C LEU A 59 -6.08 2.92 3.48
N ALA A 60 -6.31 3.32 2.23
CA ALA A 60 -7.63 3.19 1.59
C ALA A 60 -7.78 1.78 1.02
N THR A 61 -7.97 0.81 1.89
CA THR A 61 -7.82 -0.61 1.59
C THR A 61 -8.74 -1.10 0.47
N ARG A 62 -9.99 -0.60 0.40
CA ARG A 62 -10.89 -0.99 -0.68
C ARG A 62 -10.51 -0.42 -2.05
N LEU A 63 -9.59 0.53 -2.09
CA LEU A 63 -9.08 1.07 -3.36
C LEU A 63 -7.87 0.27 -3.86
N ILE A 64 -7.66 -0.92 -3.31
CA ILE A 64 -6.62 -1.83 -3.77
C ILE A 64 -6.74 -2.03 -5.29
N ALA A 65 -5.61 -1.93 -5.98
CA ALA A 65 -5.61 -1.98 -7.44
C ALA A 65 -4.25 -2.45 -7.95
N ALA A 66 -4.23 -2.93 -9.18
CA ALA A 66 -3.00 -3.22 -9.89
C ALA A 66 -2.60 -2.00 -10.71
N VAL A 67 -1.33 -1.60 -10.62
CA VAL A 67 -0.78 -0.51 -11.42
C VAL A 67 0.45 -1.01 -12.17
N ARG A 68 0.82 -0.33 -13.26
CA ARG A 68 2.04 -0.69 -14.00
C ARG A 68 3.28 -0.29 -13.21
N ARG A 69 4.20 -1.22 -13.02
CA ARG A 69 5.48 -0.95 -12.34
C ARG A 69 6.22 0.21 -13.00
N ALA A 70 6.18 0.28 -14.33
CA ALA A 70 6.89 1.31 -15.07
C ALA A 70 6.36 2.73 -14.80
N ASN A 71 5.14 2.85 -14.28
CA ASN A 71 4.50 4.16 -14.03
C ASN A 71 4.74 4.69 -12.63
N VAL A 72 5.30 3.89 -11.73
CA VAL A 72 5.49 4.27 -10.33
C VAL A 72 6.97 4.20 -9.96
N ARG A 73 7.35 4.93 -8.92
CA ARG A 73 8.72 4.87 -8.39
C ARG A 73 8.69 4.66 -6.90
N CYS A 74 9.67 3.95 -6.38
CA CYS A 74 9.82 3.73 -4.96
C CYS A 74 10.33 5.01 -4.29
N VAL A 75 9.63 5.47 -3.26
CA VAL A 75 10.00 6.67 -2.51
C VAL A 75 10.23 6.40 -1.02
N GLY A 76 9.97 5.20 -0.55
CA GLY A 76 10.17 4.85 0.85
C GLY A 76 9.63 3.48 1.19
N SER A 77 9.45 3.26 2.49
CA SER A 77 8.93 1.99 3.02
C SER A 77 8.14 2.23 4.30
N VAL A 78 7.09 1.44 4.49
CA VAL A 78 6.31 1.39 5.73
C VAL A 78 6.31 -0.02 6.33
N ALA A 79 7.39 -0.74 6.14
CA ALA A 79 7.53 -2.12 6.63
C ALA A 79 7.39 -2.21 8.16
N ASP A 80 7.71 -1.15 8.89
CA ASP A 80 7.53 -1.07 10.34
C ASP A 80 6.06 -1.13 10.76
N GLN A 81 5.13 -0.90 9.83
CA GLN A 81 3.69 -0.95 10.06
C GLN A 81 3.04 -2.11 9.30
N GLY A 82 3.84 -3.10 8.92
CA GLY A 82 3.40 -4.24 8.14
C GLY A 82 2.24 -5.03 8.77
N ASP A 83 2.22 -5.16 10.09
CA ASP A 83 1.16 -5.90 10.78
C ASP A 83 -0.22 -5.25 10.57
N SER A 84 -0.29 -3.92 10.66
CA SER A 84 -1.53 -3.18 10.41
C SER A 84 -2.00 -3.32 8.98
N ILE A 85 -1.06 -3.29 8.04
CA ILE A 85 -1.34 -3.43 6.61
C ILE A 85 -1.85 -4.83 6.30
N ASN A 86 -1.17 -5.86 6.82
CA ASN A 86 -1.59 -7.25 6.63
C ASN A 86 -2.99 -7.50 7.19
N ARG A 87 -3.27 -6.97 8.39
CA ARG A 87 -4.58 -7.09 9.00
C ARG A 87 -5.67 -6.46 8.14
N ALA A 88 -5.39 -5.29 7.59
CA ALA A 88 -6.35 -4.60 6.71
C ALA A 88 -6.66 -5.42 5.46
N VAL A 89 -5.64 -5.99 4.83
CA VAL A 89 -5.82 -6.85 3.65
C VAL A 89 -6.61 -8.10 4.02
N ASP A 90 -6.30 -8.73 5.16
CA ASP A 90 -7.03 -9.92 5.63
C ASP A 90 -8.50 -9.62 5.87
N ILE A 91 -8.81 -8.49 6.49
CA ILE A 91 -10.20 -8.07 6.73
C ILE A 91 -10.92 -7.83 5.39
N LEU A 92 -10.26 -7.16 4.46
CA LEU A 92 -10.84 -6.92 3.13
C LEU A 92 -11.19 -8.22 2.41
N MET A 93 -10.27 -9.19 2.46
CA MET A 93 -10.41 -10.41 1.67
C MET A 93 -11.26 -11.48 2.35
N SER A 94 -11.27 -11.55 3.67
CA SER A 94 -12.00 -12.59 4.40
C SER A 94 -13.14 -12.07 5.29
N GLY A 95 -13.21 -10.77 5.52
CA GLY A 95 -14.27 -10.17 6.33
C GLY A 95 -14.10 -10.33 7.83
N VAL A 96 -12.91 -10.73 8.27
CA VAL A 96 -12.64 -10.97 9.69
C VAL A 96 -11.54 -10.08 10.20
#